data_75be5387eb7339b71fe578e51bc1376a
#
_entry.id   75be5387eb7339b71fe578e51bc1376a
#
_cell.length_a   1.000
_cell.length_b   1.000
_cell.length_c   1.000
_cell.angle_alpha   90.00
_cell.angle_beta   90.00
_cell.angle_gamma   90.00
#
_symmetry.space_group_name_H-M   'P 1'
#
loop_
_entity.id
_entity.type
_entity.pdbx_description
1 polymer ?
#
loop_
_entity_poly.entity_id
_entity_poly.type
_entity_poly.pdbx_seq_one_letter_code
_entity_poly.pdbx_strand_id
1 'polypeptide(L)'
;FPHIKALARHIFGEQYELGMDYLQLLYLQPIEKLPILLLVSEERNTGKSTFLNFLKALFGGNVTFNTNEDFRSQFNSDWAGKLLILVDEVLLDRREDSERLKNLSTTLSYKVEAKGKDRDEISFFAKFVLCSNNERLPVIIDTGETRYWVRKVGRIEKDDTDFLQRVKEEIPAFLYFLQHRTLSTKKESRMWFS
;
A
#
# COMPACT_ATOMS: atom_id res chain seq x y z
N PHE A 1 -15.33 -15.20 -2.93
CA PHE A 1 -13.91 -14.85 -3.09
C PHE A 1 -13.02 -15.51 -2.02
N PRO A 2 -13.00 -16.86 -1.97
CA PRO A 2 -12.28 -17.56 -0.90
C PRO A 2 -10.76 -17.34 -0.94
N HIS A 3 -10.16 -17.18 -2.12
CA HIS A 3 -8.72 -16.97 -2.28
C HIS A 3 -8.32 -15.55 -1.86
N ILE A 4 -9.07 -14.52 -2.26
CA ILE A 4 -8.86 -13.13 -1.78
C ILE A 4 -9.02 -13.08 -0.27
N LYS A 5 -10.04 -13.74 0.28
CA LYS A 5 -10.27 -13.80 1.73
C LYS A 5 -9.11 -14.47 2.46
N ALA A 6 -8.60 -15.57 1.92
CA ALA A 6 -7.44 -16.27 2.49
C ALA A 6 -6.18 -15.39 2.47
N LEU A 7 -5.91 -14.72 1.34
CA LEU A 7 -4.80 -13.78 1.22
C LEU A 7 -4.91 -12.63 2.21
N ALA A 8 -6.06 -12.01 2.30
CA ALA A 8 -6.30 -10.89 3.23
C ALA A 8 -6.15 -11.33 4.69
N ARG A 9 -6.66 -12.49 5.06
CA ARG A 9 -6.46 -13.04 6.41
C ARG A 9 -5.00 -13.34 6.72
N HIS A 10 -4.26 -13.81 5.74
CA HIS A 10 -2.83 -14.08 5.89
C HIS A 10 -2.03 -12.78 6.11
N ILE A 11 -2.31 -11.74 5.33
CA ILE A 11 -1.61 -10.45 5.41
C ILE A 11 -2.03 -9.67 6.68
N PHE A 12 -3.32 -9.56 6.94
CA PHE A 12 -3.84 -8.71 8.01
C PHE A 12 -4.04 -9.43 9.35
N GLY A 13 -4.09 -10.76 9.34
CA GLY A 13 -4.23 -11.57 10.56
C GLY A 13 -5.42 -11.15 11.42
N GLU A 14 -5.17 -10.86 12.68
CA GLU A 14 -6.18 -10.38 13.64
C GLU A 14 -6.77 -9.01 13.29
N GLN A 15 -6.09 -8.24 12.42
CA GLN A 15 -6.58 -6.96 11.92
C GLN A 15 -7.30 -7.08 10.56
N TYR A 16 -7.86 -8.25 10.27
CA TYR A 16 -8.55 -8.53 9.00
C TYR A 16 -9.63 -7.50 8.66
N GLU A 17 -10.48 -7.13 9.63
CA GLU A 17 -11.55 -6.16 9.39
C GLU A 17 -10.98 -4.76 9.08
N LEU A 18 -9.90 -4.36 9.74
CA LEU A 18 -9.18 -3.13 9.44
C LEU A 18 -8.58 -3.16 8.03
N GLY A 19 -8.05 -4.31 7.63
CA GLY A 19 -7.56 -4.54 6.26
C GLY A 19 -8.67 -4.43 5.22
N MET A 20 -9.86 -4.95 5.50
CA MET A 20 -11.03 -4.80 4.64
C MET A 20 -11.48 -3.35 4.55
N ASP A 21 -11.47 -2.60 5.65
CA ASP A 21 -11.74 -1.16 5.64
C ASP A 21 -10.74 -0.41 4.77
N TYR A 22 -9.45 -0.74 4.88
CA TYR A 22 -8.39 -0.17 4.06
C TYR A 22 -8.67 -0.33 2.57
N LEU A 23 -8.97 -1.56 2.13
CA LEU A 23 -9.28 -1.88 0.74
C LEU A 23 -10.57 -1.22 0.27
N GLN A 24 -11.59 -1.18 1.11
CA GLN A 24 -12.87 -0.53 0.82
C GLN A 24 -12.70 0.99 0.65
N LEU A 25 -11.95 1.64 1.52
CA LEU A 25 -11.65 3.07 1.44
C LEU A 25 -10.85 3.41 0.19
N LEU A 26 -9.85 2.61 -0.17
CA LEU A 26 -9.12 2.77 -1.43
C LEU A 26 -10.05 2.74 -2.64
N TYR A 27 -11.06 1.88 -2.62
CA TYR A 27 -11.99 1.71 -3.73
C TYR A 27 -13.08 2.77 -3.78
N LEU A 28 -13.72 3.06 -2.65
CA LEU A 28 -14.90 3.94 -2.59
C LEU A 28 -14.59 5.38 -2.20
N GLN A 29 -13.51 5.61 -1.49
CA GLN A 29 -13.11 6.92 -0.97
C GLN A 29 -11.61 7.17 -1.19
N PRO A 30 -11.15 7.21 -2.46
CA PRO A 30 -9.72 7.21 -2.79
C PRO A 30 -8.97 8.46 -2.33
N ILE A 31 -9.67 9.55 -2.00
CA ILE A 31 -9.06 10.81 -1.53
C ILE A 31 -8.73 10.76 -0.03
N GLU A 32 -9.34 9.84 0.72
CA GLU A 32 -9.09 9.72 2.15
C GLU A 32 -7.65 9.34 2.46
N LYS A 33 -7.10 9.93 3.51
CA LYS A 33 -5.74 9.63 3.96
C LYS A 33 -5.72 8.33 4.76
N LEU A 34 -4.84 7.44 4.36
CA LEU A 34 -4.62 6.14 5.00
C LEU A 34 -3.14 6.00 5.37
N PRO A 35 -2.81 5.21 6.40
CA PRO A 35 -1.43 5.03 6.81
C PRO A 35 -0.60 4.33 5.72
N ILE A 36 0.71 4.51 5.83
CA ILE A 36 1.69 3.76 5.05
C ILE A 36 1.65 2.31 5.54
N LEU A 37 1.23 1.38 4.67
CA LEU A 37 1.22 -0.04 5.00
C LEU A 37 2.60 -0.63 4.75
N LEU A 38 3.24 -1.12 5.80
CA LEU A 38 4.55 -1.76 5.75
C LEU A 38 4.43 -3.23 6.13
N LEU A 39 4.66 -4.11 5.16
CA LEU A 39 4.65 -5.55 5.33
C LEU A 39 6.09 -6.06 5.50
N VAL A 40 6.37 -6.66 6.63
CA VAL A 40 7.71 -7.16 6.97
C VAL A 40 7.70 -8.66 7.27
N SER A 41 8.80 -9.32 6.96
CA SER A 41 9.06 -10.71 7.36
C SER A 41 10.56 -10.97 7.43
N GLU A 42 10.98 -11.94 8.24
CA GLU A 42 12.37 -12.45 8.26
C GLU A 42 12.60 -13.41 7.11
N GLU A 43 11.54 -14.05 6.63
CA GLU A 43 11.59 -15.13 5.66
C GLU A 43 11.11 -14.69 4.28
N ARG A 44 11.52 -15.47 3.28
CA ARG A 44 10.96 -15.41 1.94
C ARG A 44 9.69 -16.26 1.86
N ASN A 45 9.00 -16.17 0.74
CA ASN A 45 7.78 -16.93 0.47
C ASN A 45 6.67 -16.71 1.51
N THR A 46 6.36 -15.46 1.73
CA THR A 46 5.35 -15.02 2.71
C THR A 46 4.07 -14.45 2.07
N GLY A 47 4.01 -14.37 0.74
CA GLY A 47 2.86 -13.82 0.01
C GLY A 47 2.81 -12.31 -0.07
N LYS A 48 3.83 -11.57 0.40
CA LYS A 48 3.88 -10.10 0.30
C LYS A 48 3.82 -9.63 -1.15
N SER A 49 4.68 -10.18 -2.01
CA SER A 49 4.67 -9.83 -3.44
C SER A 49 3.38 -10.24 -4.13
N THR A 50 2.78 -11.37 -3.74
CA THR A 50 1.46 -11.79 -4.22
C THR A 50 0.39 -10.76 -3.85
N PHE A 51 0.44 -10.22 -2.64
CA PHE A 51 -0.48 -9.17 -2.21
C PHE A 51 -0.29 -7.88 -3.02
N LEU A 52 0.94 -7.47 -3.31
CA LEU A 52 1.19 -6.31 -4.19
C LEU A 52 0.63 -6.55 -5.60
N ASN A 53 0.83 -7.74 -6.17
CA ASN A 53 0.27 -8.10 -7.47
C ASN A 53 -1.26 -8.16 -7.47
N PHE A 54 -1.87 -8.59 -6.37
CA PHE A 54 -3.31 -8.49 -6.16
C PHE A 54 -3.79 -7.03 -6.19
N LEU A 55 -3.14 -6.12 -5.48
CA LEU A 55 -3.47 -4.70 -5.50
C LEU A 55 -3.35 -4.11 -6.91
N LYS A 56 -2.33 -4.50 -7.66
CA LYS A 56 -2.17 -4.11 -9.06
C LYS A 56 -3.31 -4.63 -9.94
N ALA A 57 -3.71 -5.87 -9.76
CA ALA A 57 -4.84 -6.45 -10.50
C ALA A 57 -6.17 -5.79 -10.13
N LEU A 58 -6.36 -5.46 -8.84
CA LEU A 58 -7.58 -4.85 -8.31
C LEU A 58 -7.80 -3.42 -8.82
N PHE A 59 -6.75 -2.61 -8.84
CA PHE A 59 -6.82 -1.17 -9.13
C PHE A 59 -6.20 -0.78 -10.48
N GLY A 60 -5.59 -1.71 -11.19
CA GLY A 60 -5.12 -1.54 -12.56
C GLY A 60 -4.13 -0.39 -12.76
N GLY A 61 -4.44 0.51 -13.68
CA GLY A 61 -3.60 1.67 -14.03
C GLY A 61 -3.45 2.72 -12.92
N ASN A 62 -4.23 2.63 -11.85
CA ASN A 62 -4.15 3.51 -10.69
C ASN A 62 -3.04 3.11 -9.70
N VAL A 63 -2.29 2.07 -10.01
CA VAL A 63 -1.22 1.53 -9.17
C VAL A 63 0.09 1.55 -9.93
N THR A 64 1.15 2.03 -9.29
CA THR A 64 2.51 1.99 -9.84
C THR A 64 3.45 1.24 -8.92
N PHE A 65 4.35 0.42 -9.50
CA PHE A 65 5.47 -0.17 -8.80
C PHE A 65 6.69 0.74 -8.90
N ASN A 66 7.32 1.01 -7.77
CA ASN A 66 8.55 1.76 -7.69
C ASN A 66 9.68 0.93 -7.09
N THR A 67 10.90 1.20 -7.53
CA THR A 67 12.12 0.77 -6.85
C THR A 67 12.53 1.78 -5.77
N ASN A 68 13.50 1.42 -4.93
CA ASN A 68 14.07 2.39 -3.97
C ASN A 68 14.70 3.59 -4.68
N GLU A 69 15.27 3.38 -5.86
CA GLU A 69 15.88 4.43 -6.68
C GLU A 69 14.82 5.36 -7.25
N ASP A 70 13.73 4.82 -7.81
CA ASP A 70 12.59 5.62 -8.29
C ASP A 70 12.02 6.50 -7.18
N PHE A 71 11.91 5.97 -5.97
CA PHE A 71 11.41 6.70 -4.82
C PHE A 71 12.32 7.90 -4.48
N ARG A 72 13.62 7.76 -4.63
CA ARG A 72 14.60 8.81 -4.37
C ARG A 72 14.72 9.82 -5.50
N SER A 73 14.19 9.52 -6.68
CA SER A 73 14.19 10.42 -7.83
C SER A 73 13.40 11.71 -7.56
N GLN A 74 13.89 12.82 -8.08
CA GLN A 74 13.19 14.11 -8.02
C GLN A 74 12.02 14.19 -9.02
N PHE A 75 12.05 13.37 -10.05
CA PHE A 75 11.06 13.37 -11.15
C PHE A 75 10.06 12.23 -10.96
N ASN A 76 9.02 12.47 -10.17
CA ASN A 76 8.00 11.47 -9.87
C ASN A 76 6.68 11.76 -10.61
N SER A 77 6.76 12.01 -11.93
CA SER A 77 5.58 12.16 -12.78
C SER A 77 4.68 10.91 -12.78
N ASP A 78 5.28 9.73 -12.51
CA ASP A 78 4.57 8.46 -12.41
C ASP A 78 3.56 8.41 -11.25
N TRP A 79 3.71 9.27 -10.25
CA TRP A 79 2.82 9.33 -9.11
C TRP A 79 1.56 10.17 -9.35
N ALA A 80 1.56 10.94 -10.43
CA ALA A 80 0.42 11.79 -10.79
C ALA A 80 -0.84 10.96 -11.01
N GLY A 81 -1.89 11.26 -10.26
CA GLY A 81 -3.19 10.58 -10.34
C GLY A 81 -3.18 9.10 -9.90
N LYS A 82 -2.13 8.64 -9.24
CA LYS A 82 -2.06 7.26 -8.71
C LYS A 82 -2.76 7.13 -7.37
N LEU A 83 -3.42 5.99 -7.19
CA LEU A 83 -4.04 5.59 -5.93
C LEU A 83 -3.02 4.95 -4.98
N LEU A 84 -2.16 4.09 -5.51
CA LEU A 84 -1.17 3.33 -4.76
C LEU A 84 0.21 3.41 -5.42
N ILE A 85 1.22 3.57 -4.58
CA ILE A 85 2.63 3.43 -4.92
C ILE A 85 3.16 2.23 -4.14
N LEU A 86 3.58 1.20 -4.86
CA LEU A 86 4.04 -0.06 -4.30
C LEU A 86 5.55 -0.16 -4.43
N VAL A 87 6.21 -0.53 -3.33
CA VAL A 87 7.65 -0.81 -3.33
C VAL A 87 7.87 -2.20 -2.76
N ASP A 88 8.29 -3.13 -3.61
CA ASP A 88 8.76 -4.45 -3.18
C ASP A 88 10.24 -4.37 -2.80
N GLU A 89 10.64 -5.11 -1.78
CA GLU A 89 12.01 -5.10 -1.26
C GLU A 89 12.49 -3.69 -0.86
N VAL A 90 11.64 -2.94 -0.13
CA VAL A 90 11.97 -1.59 0.32
C VAL A 90 13.20 -1.58 1.23
N LEU A 91 14.10 -0.64 0.97
CA LEU A 91 15.25 -0.31 1.80
C LEU A 91 15.45 1.22 1.77
N LEU A 92 14.80 1.91 2.67
CA LEU A 92 14.87 3.35 2.82
C LEU A 92 15.54 3.66 4.18
N ASP A 93 16.83 3.46 4.22
CA ASP A 93 17.69 3.54 5.40
C ASP A 93 18.18 4.96 5.71
N ARG A 94 17.84 5.94 4.85
CA ARG A 94 18.14 7.35 5.08
C ARG A 94 17.00 8.05 5.78
N ARG A 95 17.31 8.90 6.74
CA ARG A 95 16.30 9.70 7.45
C ARG A 95 15.49 10.57 6.49
N GLU A 96 16.12 11.10 5.46
CA GLU A 96 15.48 11.92 4.42
C GLU A 96 14.36 11.14 3.69
N ASP A 97 14.58 9.86 3.38
CA ASP A 97 13.59 9.02 2.74
C ASP A 97 12.36 8.82 3.63
N SER A 98 12.59 8.58 4.93
CA SER A 98 11.52 8.42 5.91
C SER A 98 10.71 9.70 6.09
N GLU A 99 11.38 10.85 6.20
CA GLU A 99 10.70 12.15 6.29
C GLU A 99 9.89 12.45 5.03
N ARG A 100 10.42 12.12 3.85
CA ARG A 100 9.71 12.29 2.59
C ARG A 100 8.44 11.44 2.54
N LEU A 101 8.50 10.15 2.92
CA LEU A 101 7.33 9.27 3.03
C LEU A 101 6.27 9.85 3.96
N LYS A 102 6.68 10.28 5.14
CA LYS A 102 5.77 10.86 6.14
C LYS A 102 5.08 12.12 5.61
N ASN A 103 5.82 12.98 4.94
CA ASN A 103 5.28 14.21 4.36
C ASN A 103 4.29 13.89 3.24
N LEU A 104 4.65 13.01 2.31
CA LEU A 104 3.80 12.61 1.19
C LEU A 104 2.52 11.90 1.66
N SER A 105 2.57 11.11 2.73
CA SER A 105 1.40 10.40 3.26
C SER A 105 0.29 11.32 3.76
N THR A 106 0.61 12.58 4.05
CA THR A 106 -0.31 13.58 4.60
C THR A 106 -0.53 14.81 3.71
N THR A 107 0.22 14.94 2.61
CA THR A 107 0.06 16.07 1.69
C THR A 107 -1.21 15.95 0.83
N LEU A 108 -1.76 17.09 0.42
CA LEU A 108 -2.92 17.17 -0.47
C LEU A 108 -2.53 17.47 -1.92
N SER A 109 -1.36 18.05 -2.11
CA SER A 109 -0.84 18.41 -3.42
C SER A 109 0.65 18.08 -3.53
N TYR A 110 1.10 17.92 -4.75
CA TYR A 110 2.46 17.56 -5.07
C TYR A 110 2.91 18.32 -6.31
N LYS A 111 4.12 18.90 -6.24
CA LYS A 111 4.72 19.60 -7.38
C LYS A 111 5.45 18.63 -8.27
N VAL A 112 5.01 18.52 -9.49
CA VAL A 112 5.65 17.71 -10.54
C VAL A 112 6.45 18.60 -11.45
N GLU A 113 7.70 18.25 -11.66
CA GLU A 113 8.57 18.88 -12.62
C GLU A 113 8.83 17.90 -13.77
N ALA A 114 8.22 18.16 -14.92
CA ALA A 114 8.54 17.42 -16.13
C ALA A 114 9.77 18.07 -16.78
N LYS A 115 10.68 17.24 -17.31
CA LYS A 115 11.91 17.72 -17.94
C LYS A 115 11.61 18.78 -19.00
N GLY A 116 12.03 20.02 -18.74
CA GLY A 116 11.84 21.15 -19.68
C GLY A 116 10.46 21.84 -19.62
N LYS A 117 9.67 21.62 -18.59
CA LYS A 117 8.39 22.32 -18.35
C LYS A 117 8.38 22.96 -16.97
N ASP A 118 7.52 23.97 -16.82
CA ASP A 118 7.27 24.60 -15.54
C ASP A 118 6.69 23.57 -14.53
N ARG A 119 6.90 23.83 -13.24
CA ARG A 119 6.36 22.99 -12.17
C ARG A 119 4.85 23.14 -12.09
N ASP A 120 4.14 22.04 -12.31
CA ASP A 120 2.70 21.98 -12.11
C ASP A 120 2.39 21.41 -10.73
N GLU A 121 1.41 22.02 -10.05
CA GLU A 121 0.87 21.48 -8.81
C GLU A 121 -0.31 20.57 -9.14
N ILE A 122 -0.21 19.31 -8.72
CA ILE A 122 -1.24 18.30 -8.90
C ILE A 122 -1.78 17.82 -7.56
N SER A 123 -3.04 17.38 -7.53
CA SER A 123 -3.60 16.72 -6.37
C SER A 123 -2.85 15.40 -6.10
N PHE A 124 -2.50 15.17 -4.84
CA PHE A 124 -1.81 13.96 -4.40
C PHE A 124 -2.67 13.22 -3.38
N PHE A 125 -3.06 12.02 -3.72
CA PHE A 125 -3.88 11.13 -2.88
C PHE A 125 -3.34 9.69 -2.84
N ALA A 126 -2.16 9.45 -3.40
CA ALA A 126 -1.54 8.14 -3.38
C ALA A 126 -1.21 7.70 -1.95
N LYS A 127 -1.36 6.40 -1.70
CA LYS A 127 -0.94 5.72 -0.48
C LYS A 127 0.24 4.81 -0.81
N PHE A 128 1.08 4.56 0.18
CA PHE A 128 2.26 3.71 0.02
C PHE A 128 2.00 2.34 0.63
N VAL A 129 2.32 1.29 -0.12
CA VAL A 129 2.40 -0.08 0.38
C VAL A 129 3.81 -0.60 0.12
N LEU A 130 4.51 -0.91 1.20
CA LEU A 130 5.92 -1.25 1.19
C LEU A 130 6.10 -2.67 1.71
N CYS A 131 6.96 -3.45 1.06
CA CYS A 131 7.30 -4.81 1.49
C CYS A 131 8.80 -4.94 1.74
N SER A 132 9.17 -5.63 2.80
CA SER A 132 10.57 -5.93 3.12
C SER A 132 10.75 -7.32 3.72
N ASN A 133 11.88 -7.97 3.39
CA ASN A 133 12.37 -9.16 4.07
C ASN A 133 13.31 -8.82 5.25
N ASN A 134 13.45 -7.54 5.57
CA ASN A 134 14.23 -7.07 6.72
C ASN A 134 13.28 -6.49 7.77
N GLU A 135 13.08 -7.22 8.86
CA GLU A 135 12.21 -6.76 9.96
C GLU A 135 12.84 -5.62 10.76
N ARG A 136 14.16 -5.49 10.73
CA ARG A 136 14.84 -4.61 11.66
C ARG A 136 14.87 -3.16 11.21
N LEU A 137 15.16 -2.87 9.93
CA LEU A 137 15.37 -1.50 9.47
C LEU A 137 15.02 -1.31 7.97
N PRO A 138 13.81 -1.66 7.49
CA PRO A 138 13.46 -1.36 6.09
C PRO A 138 13.22 0.13 5.85
N VAL A 139 12.76 0.83 6.89
CA VAL A 139 12.49 2.28 6.93
C VAL A 139 12.79 2.76 8.34
N ILE A 140 13.27 3.98 8.47
CA ILE A 140 13.47 4.60 9.80
C ILE A 140 12.11 5.09 10.32
N ILE A 141 11.63 4.47 11.40
CA ILE A 141 10.39 4.84 12.08
C ILE A 141 10.72 5.33 13.48
N ASP A 142 10.37 6.58 13.77
CA ASP A 142 10.60 7.18 15.09
C ASP A 142 9.57 6.62 16.10
N THR A 143 9.95 6.61 17.37
CA THR A 143 9.04 6.22 18.47
C THR A 143 7.81 7.15 18.50
N GLY A 144 6.62 6.56 18.54
CA GLY A 144 5.35 7.29 18.55
C GLY A 144 4.86 7.76 17.18
N GLU A 145 5.52 7.34 16.11
CA GLU A 145 5.05 7.63 14.74
C GLU A 145 3.75 6.86 14.43
N THR A 146 2.71 7.58 14.06
CA THR A 146 1.36 7.03 13.82
C THR A 146 0.99 6.89 12.35
N ARG A 147 1.84 7.34 11.43
CA ARG A 147 1.59 7.29 9.99
C ARG A 147 1.91 5.95 9.34
N TYR A 148 2.51 5.02 10.08
CA TYR A 148 2.83 3.67 9.62
C TYR A 148 1.89 2.64 10.24
N TRP A 149 1.43 1.73 9.40
CA TRP A 149 0.76 0.50 9.80
C TRP A 149 1.66 -0.68 9.44
N VAL A 150 2.32 -1.24 10.44
CA VAL A 150 3.30 -2.32 10.27
C VAL A 150 2.64 -3.66 10.50
N ARG A 151 2.76 -4.55 9.52
CA ARG A 151 2.28 -5.93 9.63
C ARG A 151 3.43 -6.90 9.44
N LYS A 152 3.63 -7.78 10.42
CA LYS A 152 4.53 -8.91 10.29
C LYS A 152 3.79 -10.05 9.61
N VAL A 153 4.33 -10.51 8.48
CA VAL A 153 3.72 -11.57 7.64
C VAL A 153 4.48 -12.87 7.82
N GLY A 154 3.78 -13.92 8.18
CA GLY A 154 4.36 -15.25 8.35
C GLY A 154 4.60 -15.95 7.01
N ARG A 155 5.29 -17.09 7.07
CA ARG A 155 5.56 -17.94 5.92
C ARG A 155 4.29 -18.63 5.42
N ILE A 156 4.21 -18.85 4.11
CA ILE A 156 3.22 -19.73 3.48
C ILE A 156 3.79 -21.15 3.47
N GLU A 157 3.05 -22.09 4.05
CA GLU A 157 3.51 -23.49 4.16
C GLU A 157 3.46 -24.25 2.83
N LYS A 158 2.52 -23.90 1.97
CA LYS A 158 2.31 -24.57 0.69
C LYS A 158 2.20 -23.59 -0.45
N ASP A 159 3.11 -23.70 -1.41
CA ASP A 159 3.05 -22.93 -2.65
C ASP A 159 1.91 -23.41 -3.55
N ASP A 160 1.19 -22.44 -4.11
CA ASP A 160 0.18 -22.65 -5.14
C ASP A 160 0.49 -21.71 -6.32
N THR A 161 1.00 -22.28 -7.39
CA THR A 161 1.42 -21.53 -8.59
C THR A 161 0.24 -20.84 -9.29
N ASP A 162 -0.98 -21.33 -9.11
CA ASP A 162 -2.18 -20.79 -9.74
C ASP A 162 -2.95 -19.84 -8.82
N PHE A 163 -2.46 -19.61 -7.61
CA PHE A 163 -3.16 -18.82 -6.59
C PHE A 163 -3.50 -17.41 -7.07
N LEU A 164 -2.53 -16.70 -7.64
CA LEU A 164 -2.75 -15.34 -8.13
C LEU A 164 -3.80 -15.29 -9.25
N GLN A 165 -3.83 -16.28 -10.13
CA GLN A 165 -4.84 -16.37 -11.18
C GLN A 165 -6.24 -16.55 -10.59
N ARG A 166 -6.40 -17.41 -9.59
CA ARG A 166 -7.67 -17.60 -8.87
C ARG A 166 -8.11 -16.34 -8.14
N VAL A 167 -7.18 -15.64 -7.52
CA VAL A 167 -7.43 -14.32 -6.89
C VAL A 167 -7.97 -13.34 -7.92
N LYS A 168 -7.36 -13.26 -9.11
CA LYS A 168 -7.81 -12.35 -10.18
C LYS A 168 -9.23 -12.67 -10.66
N GLU A 169 -9.59 -13.94 -10.76
CA GLU A 169 -10.93 -14.39 -11.15
C GLU A 169 -12.01 -13.98 -10.13
N GLU A 170 -11.64 -13.82 -8.88
CA GLU A 170 -12.55 -13.43 -7.79
C GLU A 170 -12.75 -11.91 -7.65
N ILE A 171 -11.97 -11.10 -8.35
CA ILE A 171 -12.01 -9.62 -8.22
C ILE A 171 -13.43 -9.04 -8.42
N PRO A 172 -14.23 -9.43 -9.43
CA PRO A 172 -15.57 -8.88 -9.58
C PRO A 172 -16.46 -9.12 -8.35
N ALA A 173 -16.45 -10.32 -7.80
CA ALA A 173 -17.20 -10.66 -6.60
C ALA A 173 -16.69 -9.89 -5.36
N PHE A 174 -15.39 -9.69 -5.27
CA PHE A 174 -14.77 -8.93 -4.20
C PHE A 174 -15.13 -7.44 -4.27
N LEU A 175 -15.11 -6.83 -5.45
CA LEU A 175 -15.52 -5.44 -5.64
C LEU A 175 -17.00 -5.24 -5.28
N TYR A 176 -17.87 -6.17 -5.67
CA TYR A 176 -19.28 -6.15 -5.27
C TYR A 176 -19.42 -6.19 -3.74
N PHE A 177 -18.66 -7.06 -3.07
CA PHE A 177 -18.62 -7.13 -1.61
C PHE A 177 -18.18 -5.80 -0.98
N LEU A 178 -17.10 -5.17 -1.48
CA LEU A 178 -16.63 -3.88 -0.96
C LEU A 178 -17.66 -2.77 -1.12
N GLN A 179 -18.43 -2.76 -2.22
CA GLN A 179 -19.50 -1.76 -2.44
C GLN A 179 -20.61 -1.85 -1.41
N HIS A 180 -20.89 -3.04 -0.88
CA HIS A 180 -22.06 -3.28 0.00
C HIS A 180 -21.68 -3.51 1.46
N ARG A 181 -20.38 -3.65 1.73
CA ARG A 181 -19.87 -3.83 3.09
C ARG A 181 -19.98 -2.54 3.90
N THR A 182 -20.38 -2.65 5.15
CA THR A 182 -20.31 -1.56 6.11
C THR A 182 -18.90 -1.47 6.71
N LEU A 183 -18.32 -0.28 6.74
CA LEU A 183 -17.04 -0.04 7.39
C LEU A 183 -17.10 -0.40 8.88
N SER A 184 -16.07 -1.02 9.39
CA SER A 184 -15.91 -1.35 10.81
C SER A 184 -15.36 -0.17 11.64
N THR A 185 -14.79 0.83 10.97
CA THR A 185 -14.19 2.02 11.58
C THR A 185 -14.91 3.29 11.18
N LYS A 186 -14.64 4.37 11.93
CA LYS A 186 -15.04 5.74 11.59
C LYS A 186 -13.80 6.62 11.52
N LYS A 187 -13.86 7.65 10.71
CA LYS A 187 -12.79 8.65 10.64
C LYS A 187 -12.75 9.46 11.92
N GLU A 188 -11.65 9.37 12.66
CA GLU A 188 -11.44 10.05 13.94
C GLU A 188 -10.44 11.20 13.86
N SER A 189 -9.62 11.23 12.82
CA SER A 189 -8.57 12.24 12.65
C SER A 189 -8.36 12.60 11.18
N ARG A 190 -7.27 13.33 10.90
CA ARG A 190 -6.83 13.67 9.55
C ARG A 190 -6.58 12.41 8.69
N MET A 191 -6.03 11.36 9.29
CA MET A 191 -5.89 10.05 8.71
C MET A 191 -7.07 9.19 9.20
N TRP A 192 -7.66 8.37 8.34
CA TRP A 192 -8.86 7.61 8.71
C TRP A 192 -8.64 6.75 9.96
N PHE A 193 -7.51 6.06 10.01
CA PHE A 193 -6.99 5.37 11.19
C PHE A 193 -5.45 5.41 11.19
N SER A 194 -4.85 5.15 12.32
CA SER A 194 -3.40 5.19 12.54
C SER A 194 -2.95 4.10 13.50
#